data_89fc6b7c9b7cfd8c8cc5e688a310d0d2
#
_entry.id   89fc6b7c9b7cfd8c8cc5e688a310d0d2
#
_cell.length_a   1.000
_cell.length_b   1.000
_cell.length_c   1.000
_cell.angle_alpha   90.00
_cell.angle_beta   90.00
_cell.angle_gamma   90.00
#
_symmetry.space_group_name_H-M   'P 1'
#
loop_
_entity.id
_entity.type
_entity.pdbx_description
1 polymer ?
#
loop_
_entity_poly.entity_id
_entity_poly.type
_entity_poly.pdbx_seq_one_letter_code
_entity_poly.pdbx_strand_id
1 'polypeptide(L)'
;MTERMVSFREFSDPEVAGEITRQLSSDGIAFEIEKTAALLDSTFIGTSSDPTIIIKLRPSDFSAALTILRNYYKKETDSVDRTYYLFEFNDDELLEILQKPDEWGPLDYELAQKILKERGRSIDGGILLKLNSERKTVLLKPATAGNSLYVVGYFFIAYGVYSSVFPYTKLSLLPFLFLAPFFNIVIGHLIYKSKKTLPDGERVFTFVEEDRGRGRIMMYVGWIVFIVRTARYIFLSF
;
A
#
# COMPACT_ATOMS: atom_id res chain seq x y z
N MET A 1 2.49 -8.87 -23.72
CA MET A 1 3.00 -8.01 -22.63
C MET A 1 2.97 -8.84 -21.36
N THR A 2 4.11 -9.13 -20.77
CA THR A 2 4.19 -9.84 -19.47
C THR A 2 3.62 -8.91 -18.40
N GLU A 3 2.53 -9.33 -17.79
CA GLU A 3 1.88 -8.59 -16.70
C GLU A 3 2.85 -8.55 -15.50
N ARG A 4 3.05 -7.35 -14.92
CA ARG A 4 4.01 -7.15 -13.84
C ARG A 4 3.49 -7.81 -12.56
N MET A 5 4.33 -8.61 -11.88
CA MET A 5 4.05 -9.13 -10.54
C MET A 5 3.90 -7.98 -9.55
N VAL A 6 2.88 -8.05 -8.71
CA VAL A 6 2.60 -7.09 -7.62
C VAL A 6 2.41 -7.84 -6.30
N SER A 7 2.64 -7.16 -5.19
CA SER A 7 2.48 -7.75 -3.86
C SER A 7 1.04 -8.22 -3.68
N PHE A 8 0.88 -9.51 -3.36
CA PHE A 8 -0.39 -10.15 -3.06
C PHE A 8 -0.63 -10.20 -1.56
N ARG A 9 0.32 -10.79 -0.80
CA ARG A 9 0.21 -10.95 0.65
C ARG A 9 1.57 -11.05 1.30
N GLU A 10 1.62 -10.56 2.54
CA GLU A 10 2.76 -10.69 3.44
C GLU A 10 2.49 -11.78 4.47
N PHE A 11 3.51 -12.57 4.79
CA PHE A 11 3.45 -13.65 5.76
C PHE A 11 4.62 -13.52 6.73
N SER A 12 4.31 -13.56 8.03
CA SER A 12 5.32 -13.63 9.09
C SER A 12 5.76 -15.08 9.35
N ASP A 13 4.89 -16.06 9.02
CA ASP A 13 5.16 -17.47 9.21
C ASP A 13 5.65 -18.12 7.90
N PRO A 14 6.91 -18.63 7.87
CA PRO A 14 7.47 -19.31 6.70
C PRO A 14 6.75 -20.62 6.33
N GLU A 15 6.16 -21.32 7.29
CA GLU A 15 5.46 -22.59 7.05
C GLU A 15 4.16 -22.31 6.29
N VAL A 16 3.40 -21.31 6.74
CA VAL A 16 2.18 -20.86 6.05
C VAL A 16 2.49 -20.38 4.64
N ALA A 17 3.52 -19.53 4.48
CA ALA A 17 3.96 -19.06 3.16
C ALA A 17 4.35 -20.23 2.24
N GLY A 18 5.06 -21.24 2.79
CA GLY A 18 5.45 -22.45 2.06
C GLY A 18 4.26 -23.29 1.61
N GLU A 19 3.24 -23.44 2.46
CA GLU A 19 2.03 -24.18 2.09
C GLU A 19 1.23 -23.46 1.00
N ILE A 20 1.04 -22.14 1.14
CA ILE A 20 0.34 -21.33 0.14
C ILE A 20 1.06 -21.38 -1.21
N THR A 21 2.40 -21.24 -1.23
CA THR A 21 3.16 -21.31 -2.49
C THR A 21 3.12 -22.69 -3.14
N ARG A 22 3.07 -23.76 -2.34
CA ARG A 22 2.88 -25.13 -2.85
C ARG A 22 1.53 -25.27 -3.54
N GLN A 23 0.45 -24.75 -2.95
CA GLN A 23 -0.88 -24.79 -3.54
C GLN A 23 -0.96 -23.92 -4.81
N LEU A 24 -0.36 -22.71 -4.80
CA LEU A 24 -0.24 -21.87 -6.00
C LEU A 24 0.45 -22.61 -7.14
N SER A 25 1.56 -23.31 -6.83
CA SER A 25 2.28 -24.11 -7.82
C SER A 25 1.42 -25.25 -8.38
N SER A 26 0.66 -25.94 -7.53
CA SER A 26 -0.19 -27.05 -7.97
C SER A 26 -1.30 -26.58 -8.90
N ASP A 27 -1.79 -25.36 -8.72
CA ASP A 27 -2.83 -24.75 -9.55
C ASP A 27 -2.24 -23.99 -10.78
N GLY A 28 -0.92 -24.08 -10.99
CA GLY A 28 -0.23 -23.47 -12.13
C GLY A 28 -0.15 -21.94 -12.07
N ILE A 29 -0.33 -21.36 -10.89
CA ILE A 29 -0.24 -19.92 -10.67
C ILE A 29 1.23 -19.52 -10.48
N ALA A 30 1.75 -18.65 -11.36
CA ALA A 30 3.10 -18.14 -11.27
C ALA A 30 3.22 -17.11 -10.14
N PHE A 31 4.28 -17.21 -9.34
CA PHE A 31 4.55 -16.28 -8.24
C PHE A 31 6.03 -15.95 -8.12
N GLU A 32 6.32 -14.85 -7.43
CA GLU A 32 7.64 -14.45 -6.96
C GLU A 32 7.62 -14.33 -5.44
N ILE A 33 8.72 -14.70 -4.79
CA ILE A 33 8.90 -14.55 -3.35
C ILE A 33 9.94 -13.48 -3.11
N GLU A 34 9.57 -12.45 -2.35
CA GLU A 34 10.50 -11.46 -1.83
C GLU A 34 10.62 -11.64 -0.31
N LYS A 35 11.84 -11.81 0.18
CA LYS A 35 12.13 -11.82 1.62
C LYS A 35 12.63 -10.44 2.00
N THR A 36 11.89 -9.76 2.85
CA THR A 36 12.32 -8.48 3.40
C THR A 36 13.19 -8.78 4.61
N ALA A 37 14.51 -8.53 4.49
CA ALA A 37 15.36 -8.49 5.66
C ALA A 37 14.95 -7.27 6.51
N ALA A 38 15.00 -7.41 7.84
CA ALA A 38 14.79 -6.28 8.73
C ALA A 38 15.76 -5.15 8.33
N LEU A 39 15.22 -4.04 7.80
CA LEU A 39 16.01 -2.89 7.34
C LEU A 39 16.69 -2.13 8.47
N LEU A 40 16.36 -2.44 9.72
CA LEU A 40 16.93 -1.82 10.90
C LEU A 40 17.55 -2.91 11.78
N ASP A 41 18.85 -2.75 12.01
CA ASP A 41 19.62 -3.61 12.92
C ASP A 41 18.90 -3.68 14.28
N SER A 42 18.76 -4.91 14.82
CA SER A 42 18.16 -5.20 16.12
C SER A 42 18.74 -4.35 17.27
N THR A 43 19.90 -3.79 17.06
CA THR A 43 20.59 -2.88 17.98
C THR A 43 19.83 -1.56 18.21
N PHE A 44 18.98 -1.12 17.26
CA PHE A 44 18.24 0.15 17.36
C PHE A 44 16.82 0.01 17.89
N ILE A 45 16.16 -1.16 17.73
CA ILE A 45 14.73 -1.34 18.06
C ILE A 45 14.53 -2.35 19.21
N GLY A 46 15.56 -3.10 19.60
CA GLY A 46 15.48 -4.04 20.73
C GLY A 46 14.61 -5.30 20.49
N THR A 47 14.05 -5.46 19.29
CA THR A 47 13.30 -6.64 18.88
C THR A 47 13.79 -7.12 17.52
N SER A 48 14.13 -8.40 17.40
CA SER A 48 14.37 -9.03 16.11
C SER A 48 13.03 -9.07 15.37
N SER A 49 12.90 -8.28 14.32
CA SER A 49 11.79 -8.40 13.38
C SER A 49 12.04 -9.64 12.53
N ASP A 50 11.20 -10.66 12.66
CA ASP A 50 11.28 -11.83 11.82
C ASP A 50 11.14 -11.45 10.34
N PRO A 51 11.90 -12.10 9.43
CA PRO A 51 11.86 -11.74 8.02
C PRO A 51 10.44 -11.96 7.47
N THR A 52 9.85 -10.90 6.95
CA THR A 52 8.54 -10.98 6.29
C THR A 52 8.69 -11.55 4.89
N ILE A 53 7.86 -12.53 4.56
CA ILE A 53 7.80 -13.17 3.25
C ILE A 53 6.66 -12.53 2.46
N ILE A 54 6.98 -11.88 1.35
CA ILE A 54 6.00 -11.26 0.44
C ILE A 54 5.84 -12.17 -0.77
N ILE A 55 4.62 -12.65 -0.99
CA ILE A 55 4.26 -13.36 -2.21
C ILE A 55 3.73 -12.35 -3.22
N LYS A 56 4.32 -12.34 -4.42
CA LYS A 56 3.89 -11.49 -5.55
C LYS A 56 3.26 -12.33 -6.63
N LEU A 57 2.17 -11.85 -7.20
CA LEU A 57 1.40 -12.50 -8.26
C LEU A 57 1.08 -11.52 -9.37
N ARG A 58 0.65 -12.03 -10.52
CA ARG A 58 0.00 -11.21 -11.52
C ARG A 58 -1.39 -10.79 -11.01
N PRO A 59 -1.84 -9.56 -11.23
CA PRO A 59 -3.18 -9.11 -10.84
C PRO A 59 -4.30 -10.04 -11.32
N SER A 60 -4.19 -10.61 -12.52
CA SER A 60 -5.13 -11.60 -13.08
C SER A 60 -5.33 -12.83 -12.21
N ASP A 61 -4.31 -13.22 -11.44
CA ASP A 61 -4.30 -14.46 -10.65
C ASP A 61 -4.78 -14.25 -9.20
N PHE A 62 -5.00 -13.00 -8.79
CA PHE A 62 -5.39 -12.66 -7.40
C PHE A 62 -6.66 -13.35 -6.94
N SER A 63 -7.69 -13.45 -7.79
CA SER A 63 -8.96 -14.08 -7.43
C SER A 63 -8.78 -15.57 -7.11
N ALA A 64 -8.01 -16.28 -7.93
CA ALA A 64 -7.69 -17.70 -7.70
C ALA A 64 -6.85 -17.88 -6.42
N ALA A 65 -5.83 -17.04 -6.25
CA ALA A 65 -4.96 -17.07 -5.06
C ALA A 65 -5.73 -16.74 -3.76
N LEU A 66 -6.68 -15.82 -3.80
CA LEU A 66 -7.56 -15.54 -2.65
C LEU A 66 -8.43 -16.74 -2.29
N THR A 67 -8.87 -17.51 -3.28
CA THR A 67 -9.64 -18.75 -3.03
C THR A 67 -8.77 -19.79 -2.33
N ILE A 68 -7.53 -19.99 -2.77
CA ILE A 68 -6.56 -20.88 -2.14
C ILE A 68 -6.33 -20.44 -0.67
N LEU A 69 -6.06 -19.15 -0.47
CA LEU A 69 -5.81 -18.58 0.85
C LEU A 69 -6.99 -18.80 1.81
N ARG A 70 -8.22 -18.54 1.35
CA ARG A 70 -9.45 -18.75 2.14
C ARG A 70 -9.64 -20.23 2.47
N ASN A 71 -9.44 -21.13 1.52
CA ASN A 71 -9.57 -22.56 1.75
C ASN A 71 -8.55 -23.09 2.78
N TYR A 72 -7.33 -22.56 2.77
CA TYR A 72 -6.32 -22.86 3.76
C TYR A 72 -6.80 -22.41 5.15
N TYR A 73 -7.10 -21.13 5.33
CA TYR A 73 -7.50 -20.60 6.64
C TYR A 73 -8.85 -21.13 7.13
N LYS A 74 -9.75 -21.51 6.24
CA LYS A 74 -11.00 -22.17 6.63
C LYS A 74 -10.75 -23.51 7.34
N LYS A 75 -9.74 -24.27 6.92
CA LYS A 75 -9.33 -25.50 7.62
C LYS A 75 -8.69 -25.19 8.97
N GLU A 76 -7.86 -24.14 9.01
CA GLU A 76 -7.20 -23.71 10.24
C GLU A 76 -8.20 -23.25 11.31
N THR A 77 -9.39 -22.77 10.96
CA THR A 77 -10.41 -22.38 11.96
C THR A 77 -10.83 -23.53 12.88
N ASP A 78 -10.61 -24.78 12.50
CA ASP A 78 -10.98 -25.95 13.31
C ASP A 78 -9.98 -26.20 14.45
N SER A 79 -8.75 -25.71 14.31
CA SER A 79 -7.67 -25.84 15.30
C SER A 79 -7.57 -24.64 16.26
N VAL A 80 -8.34 -23.55 16.01
CA VAL A 80 -8.26 -22.35 16.82
C VAL A 80 -8.84 -22.58 18.22
N ASP A 81 -8.03 -22.26 19.25
CA ASP A 81 -8.44 -22.36 20.65
C ASP A 81 -9.57 -21.35 20.97
N ARG A 82 -10.46 -21.75 21.89
CA ARG A 82 -11.58 -20.89 22.36
C ARG A 82 -11.13 -19.65 23.14
N THR A 83 -9.87 -19.56 23.53
CA THR A 83 -9.26 -18.37 24.13
C THR A 83 -8.89 -17.30 23.09
N TYR A 84 -9.02 -17.61 21.80
CA TYR A 84 -8.76 -16.64 20.74
C TYR A 84 -9.74 -15.46 20.83
N TYR A 85 -9.24 -14.23 20.71
CA TYR A 85 -9.98 -12.99 21.02
C TYR A 85 -11.31 -12.84 20.28
N LEU A 86 -11.48 -13.40 19.08
CA LEU A 86 -12.72 -13.32 18.32
C LEU A 86 -13.91 -14.02 18.99
N PHE A 87 -13.67 -14.99 19.88
CA PHE A 87 -14.77 -15.63 20.61
C PHE A 87 -15.45 -14.70 21.63
N GLU A 88 -14.76 -13.63 22.06
CA GLU A 88 -15.29 -12.58 22.95
C GLU A 88 -16.11 -11.54 22.19
N PHE A 89 -15.96 -11.44 20.86
CA PHE A 89 -16.65 -10.47 20.02
C PHE A 89 -18.17 -10.75 19.98
N ASN A 90 -18.96 -9.68 20.00
CA ASN A 90 -20.38 -9.77 19.72
C ASN A 90 -20.65 -9.94 18.21
N ASP A 91 -21.91 -10.19 17.84
CA ASP A 91 -22.26 -10.48 16.45
C ASP A 91 -22.05 -9.27 15.51
N ASP A 92 -22.21 -8.04 16.01
CA ASP A 92 -22.01 -6.84 15.21
C ASP A 92 -20.52 -6.60 14.91
N GLU A 93 -19.65 -6.86 15.88
CA GLU A 93 -18.19 -6.82 15.70
C GLU A 93 -17.72 -7.89 14.70
N LEU A 94 -18.26 -9.10 14.79
CA LEU A 94 -17.96 -10.16 13.83
C LEU A 94 -18.47 -9.82 12.42
N LEU A 95 -19.62 -9.15 12.29
CA LEU A 95 -20.12 -8.66 11.02
C LEU A 95 -19.23 -7.56 10.43
N GLU A 96 -18.64 -6.69 11.27
CA GLU A 96 -17.70 -5.68 10.81
C GLU A 96 -16.46 -6.31 10.15
N ILE A 97 -15.96 -7.43 10.69
CA ILE A 97 -14.86 -8.19 10.06
C ILE A 97 -15.24 -8.61 8.64
N LEU A 98 -16.48 -9.10 8.45
CA LEU A 98 -16.96 -9.53 7.14
C LEU A 98 -17.18 -8.36 6.16
N GLN A 99 -17.46 -7.17 6.69
CA GLN A 99 -17.60 -5.95 5.89
C GLN A 99 -16.25 -5.37 5.45
N LYS A 100 -15.17 -5.65 6.20
CA LYS A 100 -13.86 -5.06 5.98
C LYS A 100 -12.74 -6.12 5.88
N PRO A 101 -12.85 -7.09 4.97
CA PRO A 101 -11.92 -8.23 4.89
C PRO A 101 -10.47 -7.83 4.57
N ASP A 102 -10.23 -6.62 4.11
CA ASP A 102 -8.92 -6.04 3.82
C ASP A 102 -8.24 -5.44 5.06
N GLU A 103 -8.99 -5.15 6.13
CA GLU A 103 -8.47 -4.63 7.40
C GLU A 103 -8.14 -5.75 8.40
N TRP A 104 -8.70 -6.95 8.18
CA TRP A 104 -8.54 -8.11 9.05
C TRP A 104 -7.70 -9.22 8.42
N GLY A 105 -7.21 -10.13 9.24
CA GLY A 105 -6.53 -11.33 8.77
C GLY A 105 -7.47 -12.31 8.05
N PRO A 106 -6.95 -13.14 7.13
CA PRO A 106 -7.80 -14.15 6.48
C PRO A 106 -8.32 -15.19 7.47
N LEU A 107 -7.57 -15.53 8.52
CA LEU A 107 -8.03 -16.40 9.60
C LEU A 107 -9.23 -15.76 10.33
N ASP A 108 -9.12 -14.48 10.69
CA ASP A 108 -10.18 -13.77 11.40
C ASP A 108 -11.47 -13.73 10.58
N TYR A 109 -11.35 -13.50 9.27
CA TYR A 109 -12.48 -13.48 8.36
C TYR A 109 -13.21 -14.84 8.29
N GLU A 110 -12.47 -15.95 8.16
CA GLU A 110 -13.07 -17.28 8.11
C GLU A 110 -13.60 -17.72 9.49
N LEU A 111 -12.89 -17.35 10.58
CA LEU A 111 -13.32 -17.67 11.94
C LEU A 111 -14.57 -16.86 12.33
N ALA A 112 -14.67 -15.59 11.96
CA ALA A 112 -15.87 -14.79 12.19
C ALA A 112 -17.11 -15.41 11.53
N GLN A 113 -16.99 -15.91 10.29
CA GLN A 113 -18.08 -16.64 9.64
C GLN A 113 -18.47 -17.89 10.41
N LYS A 114 -17.49 -18.66 10.88
CA LYS A 114 -17.72 -19.90 11.66
C LYS A 114 -18.45 -19.58 12.98
N ILE A 115 -17.96 -18.59 13.73
CA ILE A 115 -18.57 -18.20 15.04
C ILE A 115 -20.01 -17.72 14.81
N LEU A 116 -20.27 -16.87 13.82
CA LEU A 116 -21.63 -16.42 13.51
C LEU A 116 -22.55 -17.58 13.16
N LYS A 117 -22.05 -18.55 12.37
CA LYS A 117 -22.81 -19.75 12.03
C LYS A 117 -23.10 -20.62 13.27
N GLU A 118 -22.14 -20.79 14.18
CA GLU A 118 -22.31 -21.51 15.43
C GLU A 118 -23.38 -20.83 16.35
N ARG A 119 -23.45 -19.49 16.28
CA ARG A 119 -24.46 -18.71 17.02
C ARG A 119 -25.84 -18.65 16.31
N GLY A 120 -26.02 -19.44 15.22
CA GLY A 120 -27.28 -19.51 14.48
C GLY A 120 -27.50 -18.37 13.48
N ARG A 121 -26.51 -17.50 13.27
CA ARG A 121 -26.54 -16.44 12.25
C ARG A 121 -25.75 -16.90 11.02
N SER A 122 -26.38 -17.74 10.21
CA SER A 122 -25.78 -18.14 8.94
C SER A 122 -25.84 -16.97 7.94
N ILE A 123 -24.66 -16.52 7.50
CA ILE A 123 -24.51 -15.52 6.45
C ILE A 123 -24.38 -16.28 5.13
N ASP A 124 -25.36 -16.15 4.28
CA ASP A 124 -25.31 -16.81 2.98
C ASP A 124 -24.31 -16.16 2.01
N GLY A 125 -23.96 -16.86 0.94
CA GLY A 125 -23.04 -16.37 -0.06
C GLY A 125 -23.49 -15.08 -0.75
N GLY A 126 -24.81 -14.85 -0.85
CA GLY A 126 -25.35 -13.63 -1.43
C GLY A 126 -25.08 -12.40 -0.58
N ILE A 127 -25.20 -12.53 0.74
CA ILE A 127 -24.86 -11.46 1.69
C ILE A 127 -23.36 -11.15 1.61
N LEU A 128 -22.50 -12.17 1.61
CA LEU A 128 -21.06 -11.97 1.49
C LEU A 128 -20.67 -11.29 0.18
N LEU A 129 -21.28 -11.65 -0.93
CA LEU A 129 -21.05 -10.99 -2.21
C LEU A 129 -21.46 -9.52 -2.17
N LYS A 130 -22.61 -9.21 -1.54
CA LYS A 130 -23.07 -7.83 -1.36
C LYS A 130 -22.10 -7.02 -0.52
N LEU A 131 -21.67 -7.52 0.65
CA LEU A 131 -20.70 -6.85 1.52
C LEU A 131 -19.38 -6.58 0.79
N ASN A 132 -18.87 -7.58 0.07
CA ASN A 132 -17.63 -7.44 -0.72
C ASN A 132 -17.78 -6.39 -1.83
N SER A 133 -18.94 -6.33 -2.52
CA SER A 133 -19.19 -5.33 -3.57
C SER A 133 -19.31 -3.90 -3.01
N GLU A 134 -19.96 -3.74 -1.86
CA GLU A 134 -20.06 -2.47 -1.14
C GLU A 134 -18.66 -2.02 -0.67
N ARG A 135 -17.86 -2.92 -0.09
CA ARG A 135 -16.49 -2.62 0.31
C ARG A 135 -15.63 -2.23 -0.88
N LYS A 136 -15.71 -2.97 -2.00
CA LYS A 136 -15.00 -2.62 -3.23
C LYS A 136 -15.35 -1.21 -3.69
N THR A 137 -16.63 -0.82 -3.64
CA THR A 137 -17.07 0.53 -4.00
C THR A 137 -16.43 1.60 -3.11
N VAL A 138 -16.28 1.35 -1.81
CA VAL A 138 -15.58 2.24 -0.88
C VAL A 138 -14.09 2.31 -1.21
N LEU A 139 -13.46 1.17 -1.46
CA LEU A 139 -12.03 1.08 -1.78
C LEU A 139 -11.69 1.72 -3.14
N LEU A 140 -12.62 1.71 -4.10
CA LEU A 140 -12.45 2.37 -5.40
C LEU A 140 -12.39 3.90 -5.29
N LYS A 141 -12.98 4.50 -4.24
CA LYS A 141 -12.96 5.95 -4.09
C LYS A 141 -11.53 6.46 -3.98
N PRO A 142 -11.12 7.39 -4.86
CA PRO A 142 -9.82 8.03 -4.74
C PRO A 142 -9.82 8.97 -3.54
N ALA A 143 -8.67 9.07 -2.89
CA ALA A 143 -8.44 10.00 -1.78
C ALA A 143 -8.12 11.40 -2.30
N THR A 144 -8.33 12.42 -1.46
CA THR A 144 -7.77 13.75 -1.68
C THR A 144 -6.37 13.83 -1.09
N ALA A 145 -5.45 14.50 -1.78
CA ALA A 145 -4.12 14.76 -1.24
C ALA A 145 -4.22 15.73 -0.07
N GLY A 146 -3.56 15.41 1.04
CA GLY A 146 -3.58 16.26 2.22
C GLY A 146 -2.97 17.65 1.96
N ASN A 147 -3.57 18.69 2.52
CA ASN A 147 -3.10 20.08 2.36
C ASN A 147 -1.62 20.25 2.75
N SER A 148 -1.12 19.48 3.71
CA SER A 148 0.28 19.48 4.13
C SER A 148 1.26 19.19 2.98
N LEU A 149 0.92 18.26 2.08
CA LEU A 149 1.75 17.94 0.91
C LEU A 149 1.87 19.13 -0.04
N TYR A 150 0.79 19.87 -0.23
CA TYR A 150 0.80 21.07 -1.06
C TYR A 150 1.58 22.22 -0.42
N VAL A 151 1.40 22.45 0.89
CA VAL A 151 2.14 23.48 1.62
C VAL A 151 3.64 23.22 1.53
N VAL A 152 4.08 21.98 1.76
CA VAL A 152 5.49 21.60 1.65
C VAL A 152 5.99 21.75 0.20
N GLY A 153 5.21 21.30 -0.78
CA GLY A 153 5.56 21.44 -2.19
C GLY A 153 5.69 22.91 -2.63
N TYR A 154 4.73 23.75 -2.30
CA TYR A 154 4.80 25.19 -2.63
C TYR A 154 5.93 25.90 -1.90
N PHE A 155 6.23 25.53 -0.66
CA PHE A 155 7.40 26.03 0.04
C PHE A 155 8.69 25.74 -0.74
N PHE A 156 8.87 24.52 -1.23
CA PHE A 156 10.05 24.16 -2.02
C PHE A 156 10.10 24.87 -3.38
N ILE A 157 8.95 25.14 -4.02
CA ILE A 157 8.89 25.96 -5.23
C ILE A 157 9.35 27.39 -4.92
N ALA A 158 8.74 28.03 -3.93
CA ALA A 158 9.05 29.40 -3.55
C ALA A 158 10.53 29.55 -3.19
N TYR A 159 11.06 28.61 -2.40
CA TYR A 159 12.48 28.60 -2.10
C TYR A 159 13.37 28.37 -3.33
N GLY A 160 12.98 27.45 -4.23
CA GLY A 160 13.70 27.19 -5.47
C GLY A 160 13.79 28.45 -6.36
N VAL A 161 12.69 29.17 -6.51
CA VAL A 161 12.64 30.46 -7.22
C VAL A 161 13.50 31.51 -6.52
N TYR A 162 13.33 31.69 -5.20
CA TYR A 162 14.13 32.62 -4.41
C TYR A 162 15.63 32.39 -4.60
N SER A 163 16.09 31.16 -4.44
CA SER A 163 17.51 30.79 -4.57
C SER A 163 18.05 30.90 -6.01
N SER A 164 17.17 30.87 -7.00
CA SER A 164 17.52 31.11 -8.40
C SER A 164 17.74 32.62 -8.67
N VAL A 165 17.01 33.48 -7.97
CA VAL A 165 17.14 34.95 -8.10
C VAL A 165 18.29 35.48 -7.24
N PHE A 166 18.45 34.96 -6.03
CA PHE A 166 19.41 35.43 -5.04
C PHE A 166 20.42 34.32 -4.64
N PRO A 167 21.35 33.92 -5.53
CA PRO A 167 22.20 32.75 -5.33
C PRO A 167 23.25 32.89 -4.21
N TYR A 168 23.61 34.11 -3.83
CA TYR A 168 24.68 34.38 -2.87
C TYR A 168 24.21 34.76 -1.47
N THR A 169 22.93 34.59 -1.16
CA THR A 169 22.45 34.82 0.21
C THR A 169 22.78 33.64 1.13
N LYS A 170 22.92 33.92 2.44
CA LYS A 170 23.16 32.86 3.43
C LYS A 170 22.11 31.74 3.35
N LEU A 171 20.86 32.11 3.03
CA LEU A 171 19.75 31.16 2.89
C LEU A 171 19.89 30.29 1.63
N SER A 172 20.37 30.85 0.50
CA SER A 172 20.56 30.11 -0.76
C SER A 172 21.76 29.15 -0.71
N LEU A 173 22.70 29.37 0.22
CA LEU A 173 23.90 28.54 0.39
C LEU A 173 23.71 27.36 1.34
N LEU A 174 22.54 27.19 1.95
CA LEU A 174 22.23 26.01 2.78
C LEU A 174 22.20 24.74 1.90
N PRO A 175 23.14 23.79 2.11
CA PRO A 175 23.31 22.64 1.22
C PRO A 175 22.06 21.75 1.14
N PHE A 176 21.33 21.61 2.23
CA PHE A 176 20.08 20.84 2.26
C PHE A 176 19.01 21.44 1.33
N LEU A 177 18.92 22.75 1.27
CA LEU A 177 17.94 23.46 0.46
C LEU A 177 18.33 23.51 -1.03
N PHE A 178 19.56 23.10 -1.39
CA PHE A 178 19.95 22.90 -2.79
C PHE A 178 19.06 21.86 -3.48
N LEU A 179 18.62 20.85 -2.76
CA LEU A 179 17.75 19.77 -3.24
C LEU A 179 16.25 20.13 -3.25
N ALA A 180 15.87 21.34 -2.81
CA ALA A 180 14.45 21.73 -2.70
C ALA A 180 13.63 21.51 -4.00
N PRO A 181 14.09 21.88 -5.21
CA PRO A 181 13.36 21.58 -6.45
C PRO A 181 13.15 20.07 -6.67
N PHE A 182 14.13 19.26 -6.27
CA PHE A 182 14.04 17.81 -6.40
C PHE A 182 12.92 17.23 -5.49
N PHE A 183 12.79 17.70 -4.26
CA PHE A 183 11.69 17.30 -3.37
C PHE A 183 10.33 17.64 -3.98
N ASN A 184 10.21 18.78 -4.62
CA ASN A 184 8.97 19.17 -5.31
C ASN A 184 8.65 18.24 -6.49
N ILE A 185 9.64 17.84 -7.26
CA ILE A 185 9.48 16.85 -8.35
C ILE A 185 8.97 15.52 -7.77
N VAL A 186 9.58 15.06 -6.68
CA VAL A 186 9.19 13.79 -6.02
C VAL A 186 7.76 13.85 -5.48
N ILE A 187 7.41 14.91 -4.75
CA ILE A 187 6.05 15.08 -4.20
C ILE A 187 5.03 15.13 -5.34
N GLY A 188 5.29 15.96 -6.36
CA GLY A 188 4.41 16.06 -7.53
C GLY A 188 4.25 14.74 -8.28
N HIS A 189 5.34 13.98 -8.44
CA HIS A 189 5.33 12.66 -9.06
C HIS A 189 4.50 11.67 -8.23
N LEU A 190 4.68 11.64 -6.91
CA LEU A 190 3.92 10.78 -6.00
C LEU A 190 2.42 11.06 -6.11
N ILE A 191 1.99 12.33 -6.04
CA ILE A 191 0.58 12.69 -6.19
C ILE A 191 0.05 12.29 -7.58
N TYR A 192 0.81 12.54 -8.64
CA TYR A 192 0.37 12.31 -10.02
C TYR A 192 0.28 10.82 -10.38
N LYS A 193 1.26 9.99 -9.97
CA LYS A 193 1.43 8.61 -10.44
C LYS A 193 1.02 7.54 -9.45
N SER A 194 0.79 7.88 -8.18
CA SER A 194 0.45 6.89 -7.16
C SER A 194 -0.78 6.08 -7.53
N LYS A 195 -0.63 4.77 -7.45
CA LYS A 195 -1.70 3.80 -7.61
C LYS A 195 -1.75 2.88 -6.39
N LYS A 196 -2.96 2.58 -5.92
CA LYS A 196 -3.21 1.54 -4.92
C LYS A 196 -3.65 0.26 -5.63
N THR A 197 -3.28 -0.89 -5.06
CA THR A 197 -3.75 -2.20 -5.52
C THR A 197 -4.91 -2.60 -4.63
N LEU A 198 -6.03 -2.96 -5.24
CA LEU A 198 -7.20 -3.48 -4.54
C LEU A 198 -6.99 -4.95 -4.17
N PRO A 199 -7.80 -5.50 -3.24
CA PRO A 199 -7.68 -6.90 -2.82
C PRO A 199 -7.85 -7.92 -3.96
N ASP A 200 -8.55 -7.54 -5.04
CA ASP A 200 -8.72 -8.34 -6.26
C ASP A 200 -7.60 -8.16 -7.30
N GLY A 201 -6.55 -7.40 -6.97
CA GLY A 201 -5.42 -7.12 -7.85
C GLY A 201 -5.61 -5.93 -8.79
N GLU A 202 -6.81 -5.34 -8.89
CA GLU A 202 -7.05 -4.16 -9.71
C GLU A 202 -6.21 -2.97 -9.20
N ARG A 203 -5.57 -2.24 -10.12
CA ARG A 203 -4.74 -1.07 -9.79
C ARG A 203 -5.44 0.21 -10.19
N VAL A 204 -5.82 1.00 -9.19
CA VAL A 204 -6.51 2.28 -9.37
C VAL A 204 -5.66 3.44 -8.87
N PHE A 205 -5.91 4.64 -9.38
CA PHE A 205 -5.20 5.82 -8.89
C PHE A 205 -5.58 6.13 -7.44
N THR A 206 -4.57 6.48 -6.63
CA THR A 206 -4.75 6.80 -5.21
C THR A 206 -5.48 8.12 -5.02
N PHE A 207 -5.16 9.13 -5.84
CA PHE A 207 -5.69 10.48 -5.68
C PHE A 207 -6.71 10.84 -6.77
N VAL A 208 -7.62 11.76 -6.42
CA VAL A 208 -8.60 12.32 -7.36
C VAL A 208 -7.90 13.01 -8.53
N GLU A 209 -8.57 13.11 -9.67
CA GLU A 209 -7.97 13.65 -10.90
C GLU A 209 -7.50 15.10 -10.75
N GLU A 210 -8.24 15.91 -9.99
CA GLU A 210 -7.86 17.30 -9.69
C GLU A 210 -6.50 17.38 -8.99
N ASP A 211 -6.30 16.58 -7.94
CA ASP A 211 -5.04 16.53 -7.21
C ASP A 211 -3.89 15.97 -8.06
N ARG A 212 -4.19 14.98 -8.89
CA ARG A 212 -3.22 14.47 -9.88
C ARG A 212 -2.81 15.53 -10.88
N GLY A 213 -3.77 16.36 -11.31
CA GLY A 213 -3.49 17.53 -12.15
C GLY A 213 -2.55 18.52 -11.47
N ARG A 214 -2.82 18.87 -10.21
CA ARG A 214 -1.95 19.74 -9.39
C ARG A 214 -0.55 19.10 -9.19
N GLY A 215 -0.49 17.82 -8.86
CA GLY A 215 0.77 17.07 -8.72
C GLY A 215 1.61 17.10 -9.99
N ARG A 216 0.98 16.95 -11.18
CA ARG A 216 1.65 17.06 -12.47
C ARG A 216 2.23 18.45 -12.69
N ILE A 217 1.49 19.50 -12.37
CA ILE A 217 1.99 20.88 -12.47
C ILE A 217 3.17 21.08 -11.53
N MET A 218 3.07 20.65 -10.26
CA MET A 218 4.16 20.75 -9.29
C MET A 218 5.43 20.06 -9.79
N MET A 219 5.31 18.87 -10.38
CA MET A 219 6.42 18.12 -10.95
C MET A 219 7.10 18.91 -12.09
N TYR A 220 6.34 19.45 -13.03
CA TYR A 220 6.91 20.23 -14.14
C TYR A 220 7.55 21.54 -13.68
N VAL A 221 6.92 22.26 -12.75
CA VAL A 221 7.51 23.47 -12.17
C VAL A 221 8.80 23.15 -11.45
N GLY A 222 8.85 22.03 -10.69
CA GLY A 222 10.06 21.55 -10.06
C GLY A 222 11.20 21.29 -11.05
N TRP A 223 10.90 20.65 -12.20
CA TRP A 223 11.88 20.44 -13.26
C TRP A 223 12.39 21.75 -13.87
N ILE A 224 11.50 22.70 -14.15
CA ILE A 224 11.89 24.01 -14.70
C ILE A 224 12.84 24.73 -13.74
N VAL A 225 12.46 24.81 -12.45
CA VAL A 225 13.30 25.47 -11.43
C VAL A 225 14.65 24.76 -11.27
N PHE A 226 14.66 23.43 -11.30
CA PHE A 226 15.90 22.65 -11.22
C PHE A 226 16.83 22.93 -12.39
N ILE A 227 16.31 22.91 -13.62
CA ILE A 227 17.09 23.17 -14.86
C ILE A 227 17.65 24.58 -14.85
N VAL A 228 16.81 25.59 -14.55
CA VAL A 228 17.23 27.01 -14.52
C VAL A 228 18.34 27.21 -13.50
N ARG A 229 18.18 26.64 -12.32
CA ARG A 229 19.18 26.74 -11.24
C ARG A 229 20.50 26.07 -11.62
N THR A 230 20.45 24.87 -12.18
CA THR A 230 21.63 24.11 -12.60
C THR A 230 22.37 24.82 -13.73
N ALA A 231 21.64 25.29 -14.75
CA ALA A 231 22.22 26.06 -15.86
C ALA A 231 22.92 27.35 -15.35
N ARG A 232 22.27 28.08 -14.43
CA ARG A 232 22.85 29.27 -13.84
C ARG A 232 24.09 28.97 -13.01
N TYR A 233 24.09 27.90 -12.23
CA TYR A 233 25.26 27.47 -11.46
C TYR A 233 26.45 27.19 -12.37
N ILE A 234 26.23 26.44 -13.46
CA ILE A 234 27.28 26.16 -14.45
C ILE A 234 27.79 27.46 -15.07
N PHE A 235 26.89 28.37 -15.49
CA PHE A 235 27.26 29.61 -16.18
C PHE A 235 28.01 30.61 -15.29
N LEU A 236 27.80 30.58 -13.96
CA LEU A 236 28.49 31.43 -13.01
C LEU A 236 29.78 30.82 -12.46
N SER A 237 30.04 29.55 -12.75
CA SER A 237 31.27 28.83 -12.34
C SER A 237 32.38 28.93 -13.40
N PHE A 238 32.07 29.52 -14.57
CA PHE A 238 33.00 29.88 -15.62
C PHE A 238 33.07 31.41 -15.75
#